data_fea874e37f41a7b020ab0e6936fac896
#
_entry.id   fea874e37f41a7b020ab0e6936fac896
#
_cell.length_a   1.000
_cell.length_b   1.000
_cell.length_c   1.000
_cell.angle_alpha   90.00
_cell.angle_beta   90.00
_cell.angle_gamma   90.00
#
_symmetry.space_group_name_H-M   'P 1'
#
loop_
_entity.id
_entity.type
_entity.pdbx_description
1 polymer ?
#
loop_
_entity_poly.entity_id
_entity_poly.type
_entity_poly.pdbx_seq_one_letter_code
_entity_poly.pdbx_strand_id
1 'polypeptide(L)'
;YTVRKATFIDGFFERIRKRPKSDDLLGFQLPLILLAAVLAAIFAYIKQGDAYGAISAAAALIAASLPLSAFLVSVLPVNAANSFAVSRKSALVGNAVADEYDNAGVISFSDAEVFPAKNVKITGFRTYGDYRIDKIIINTAKIFANLGGPLAEVFARAIASDGTIPELFKLIDVSEDGFIASMDGHDYFIGKRSFMHKNRFDIRQDKNDDEFEQGCASVMYVALDDELAAKIYIKYKVNPAFNTLLRDMYAAGLCVGIKTLDPNIDNDMLQKSVLFKKCPIAILKA
;
A
#
# COMPACT_ATOMS: atom_id res chain seq x y z
N TYR A 1 21.86 -8.99 -3.17
CA TYR A 1 21.52 -7.65 -3.64
C TYR A 1 21.17 -6.81 -2.42
N THR A 2 22.07 -5.94 -1.97
CA THR A 2 21.78 -4.92 -0.97
C THR A 2 21.02 -3.79 -1.67
N VAL A 3 19.73 -3.78 -1.56
CA VAL A 3 18.92 -2.63 -1.99
C VAL A 3 19.21 -1.50 -0.99
N ARG A 4 19.92 -0.49 -1.42
CA ARG A 4 20.09 0.75 -0.64
C ARG A 4 18.69 1.36 -0.46
N LYS A 5 18.20 1.39 0.76
CA LYS A 5 16.96 2.14 1.06
C LYS A 5 17.22 3.59 0.67
N ALA A 6 16.47 4.08 -0.33
CA ALA A 6 16.48 5.50 -0.67
C ALA A 6 16.11 6.29 0.59
N THR A 7 16.93 7.28 0.94
CA THR A 7 16.61 8.15 2.07
C THR A 7 15.45 9.07 1.68
N PHE A 8 14.71 9.58 2.66
CA PHE A 8 13.67 10.59 2.42
C PHE A 8 14.20 11.77 1.60
N ILE A 9 15.44 12.17 1.86
CA ILE A 9 16.11 13.29 1.18
C ILE A 9 16.32 12.98 -0.31
N ASP A 10 16.77 11.77 -0.67
CA ASP A 10 16.99 11.38 -2.07
C ASP A 10 15.69 11.44 -2.86
N GLY A 11 14.60 10.85 -2.32
CA GLY A 11 13.28 10.90 -2.95
C GLY A 11 12.68 12.31 -3.03
N PHE A 12 12.95 13.17 -2.05
CA PHE A 12 12.51 14.56 -2.04
C PHE A 12 13.12 15.37 -3.18
N PHE A 13 14.45 15.32 -3.34
CA PHE A 13 15.13 16.06 -4.42
C PHE A 13 14.82 15.51 -5.81
N GLU A 14 14.64 14.21 -5.94
CA GLU A 14 14.23 13.60 -7.20
C GLU A 14 12.85 14.12 -7.63
N ARG A 15 11.87 14.13 -6.71
CA ARG A 15 10.51 14.60 -7.00
C ARG A 15 10.43 16.09 -7.29
N ILE A 16 11.20 16.94 -6.59
CA ILE A 16 11.26 18.39 -6.89
C ILE A 16 11.80 18.65 -8.31
N ARG A 17 12.76 17.85 -8.77
CA ARG A 17 13.38 18.02 -10.09
C ARG A 17 12.54 17.44 -11.22
N LYS A 18 11.58 16.58 -10.91
CA LYS A 18 10.72 15.96 -11.92
C LYS A 18 9.79 17.03 -12.53
N ARG A 19 9.85 17.15 -13.86
CA ARG A 19 9.03 18.11 -14.60
C ARG A 19 7.63 17.54 -14.82
N PRO A 20 6.54 18.32 -14.64
CA PRO A 20 5.22 17.92 -15.03
C PRO A 20 5.07 17.90 -16.56
N LYS A 21 4.14 17.11 -17.08
CA LYS A 21 3.84 17.04 -18.52
C LYS A 21 3.45 18.40 -19.12
N SER A 22 2.87 19.29 -18.33
CA SER A 22 2.57 20.66 -18.72
C SER A 22 3.80 21.47 -19.13
N ASP A 23 4.95 21.24 -18.46
CA ASP A 23 6.19 21.93 -18.78
C ASP A 23 6.79 21.43 -20.10
N ASP A 24 6.62 20.16 -20.43
CA ASP A 24 7.03 19.60 -21.72
C ASP A 24 6.20 20.21 -22.86
N LEU A 25 4.90 20.41 -22.66
CA LEU A 25 4.03 21.07 -23.62
C LEU A 25 4.45 22.55 -23.86
N LEU A 26 4.73 23.27 -22.77
CA LEU A 26 5.23 24.64 -22.83
C LEU A 26 6.60 24.70 -23.51
N GLY A 27 7.47 23.72 -23.23
CA GLY A 27 8.78 23.58 -23.88
C GLY A 27 8.69 23.44 -25.41
N PHE A 28 7.64 22.79 -25.91
CA PHE A 28 7.37 22.68 -27.34
C PHE A 28 6.71 23.93 -27.94
N GLN A 29 5.82 24.60 -27.20
CA GLN A 29 5.10 25.77 -27.67
C GLN A 29 6.00 27.03 -27.76
N LEU A 30 6.91 27.23 -26.81
CA LEU A 30 7.76 28.41 -26.77
C LEU A 30 8.59 28.65 -28.04
N PRO A 31 9.32 27.67 -28.60
CA PRO A 31 10.07 27.86 -29.83
C PRO A 31 9.17 28.16 -31.04
N LEU A 32 7.94 27.58 -31.06
CA LEU A 32 6.96 27.89 -32.12
C LEU A 32 6.45 29.31 -32.04
N ILE A 33 6.18 29.84 -30.85
CA ILE A 33 5.75 31.22 -30.61
C ILE A 33 6.89 32.20 -31.05
N LEU A 34 8.14 31.88 -30.68
CA LEU A 34 9.28 32.71 -31.08
C LEU A 34 9.48 32.71 -32.59
N LEU A 35 9.37 31.55 -33.24
CA LEU A 35 9.44 31.48 -34.70
C LEU A 35 8.34 32.32 -35.37
N ALA A 36 7.08 32.19 -34.89
CA ALA A 36 5.97 32.97 -35.39
C ALA A 36 6.16 34.48 -35.17
N ALA A 37 6.73 34.88 -34.03
CA ALA A 37 7.04 36.27 -33.72
C ALA A 37 8.09 36.86 -34.65
N VAL A 38 9.14 36.09 -34.97
CA VAL A 38 10.16 36.48 -35.96
C VAL A 38 9.55 36.64 -37.34
N LEU A 39 8.71 35.69 -37.77
CA LEU A 39 8.01 35.79 -39.07
C LEU A 39 7.09 37.00 -39.12
N ALA A 40 6.34 37.29 -38.05
CA ALA A 40 5.48 38.45 -37.94
C ALA A 40 6.28 39.77 -38.01
N ALA A 41 7.45 39.83 -37.35
CA ALA A 41 8.34 40.97 -37.40
C ALA A 41 8.86 41.24 -38.83
N ILE A 42 9.32 40.18 -39.52
CA ILE A 42 9.79 40.26 -40.91
C ILE A 42 8.66 40.78 -41.83
N PHE A 43 7.46 40.20 -41.69
CA PHE A 43 6.31 40.59 -42.49
C PHE A 43 5.91 42.07 -42.24
N ALA A 44 5.90 42.52 -40.98
CA ALA A 44 5.60 43.91 -40.64
C ALA A 44 6.65 44.85 -41.16
N TYR A 45 7.94 44.50 -41.11
CA TYR A 45 9.02 45.30 -41.66
C TYR A 45 8.91 45.47 -43.19
N ILE A 46 8.60 44.40 -43.91
CA ILE A 46 8.41 44.44 -45.37
C ILE A 46 7.21 45.34 -45.77
N LYS A 47 6.14 45.30 -44.97
CA LYS A 47 4.92 46.08 -45.26
C LYS A 47 5.03 47.55 -44.89
N GLN A 48 5.67 47.87 -43.77
CA GLN A 48 5.66 49.20 -43.17
C GLN A 48 7.00 49.97 -43.37
N GLY A 49 8.09 49.23 -43.63
CA GLY A 49 9.42 49.78 -43.75
C GLY A 49 10.05 50.37 -42.49
N ASP A 50 9.38 50.11 -41.36
CA ASP A 50 9.74 50.67 -40.07
C ASP A 50 10.11 49.56 -39.05
N ALA A 51 11.25 49.75 -38.39
CA ALA A 51 11.74 48.83 -37.35
C ALA A 51 10.83 48.82 -36.10
N TYR A 52 10.21 49.95 -35.76
CA TYR A 52 9.30 50.03 -34.62
C TYR A 52 8.05 49.18 -34.85
N GLY A 53 7.47 49.23 -36.05
CA GLY A 53 6.32 48.40 -36.41
C GLY A 53 6.65 46.90 -36.39
N ALA A 54 7.87 46.52 -36.81
CA ALA A 54 8.32 45.13 -36.74
C ALA A 54 8.44 44.61 -35.29
N ILE A 55 9.06 45.37 -34.40
CA ILE A 55 9.22 45.02 -33.00
C ILE A 55 7.87 44.96 -32.28
N SER A 56 7.00 45.94 -32.56
CA SER A 56 5.67 45.97 -31.93
C SER A 56 4.79 44.78 -32.34
N ALA A 57 4.85 44.34 -33.60
CA ALA A 57 4.16 43.17 -34.11
C ALA A 57 4.65 41.88 -33.44
N ALA A 58 5.97 41.72 -33.31
CA ALA A 58 6.54 40.57 -32.58
C ALA A 58 6.12 40.57 -31.12
N ALA A 59 6.23 41.71 -30.43
CA ALA A 59 5.86 41.82 -29.02
C ALA A 59 4.37 41.55 -28.80
N ALA A 60 3.48 42.06 -29.64
CA ALA A 60 2.06 41.81 -29.59
C ALA A 60 1.72 40.31 -29.77
N LEU A 61 2.39 39.64 -30.71
CA LEU A 61 2.20 38.22 -30.95
C LEU A 61 2.70 37.40 -29.77
N ILE A 62 3.84 37.68 -29.20
CA ILE A 62 4.35 37.01 -28.00
C ILE A 62 3.38 37.22 -26.83
N ALA A 63 2.94 38.47 -26.59
CA ALA A 63 2.02 38.77 -25.49
C ALA A 63 0.66 38.08 -25.63
N ALA A 64 0.13 37.98 -26.85
CA ALA A 64 -1.13 37.32 -27.14
C ALA A 64 -1.04 35.77 -27.09
N SER A 65 0.14 35.22 -27.41
CA SER A 65 0.35 33.78 -27.52
C SER A 65 0.90 33.14 -26.26
N LEU A 66 1.35 33.94 -25.26
CA LEU A 66 1.83 33.38 -23.97
C LEU A 66 0.71 32.65 -23.25
N PRO A 67 0.88 31.33 -22.98
CA PRO A 67 -0.18 30.51 -22.37
C PRO A 67 -0.22 30.70 -20.85
N LEU A 68 -0.46 31.93 -20.37
CA LEU A 68 -0.59 32.23 -18.95
C LEU A 68 -1.69 31.40 -18.27
N SER A 69 -2.76 31.11 -18.99
CA SER A 69 -3.84 30.23 -18.52
C SER A 69 -3.38 28.79 -18.30
N ALA A 70 -2.49 28.26 -19.16
CA ALA A 70 -1.95 26.91 -19.01
C ALA A 70 -1.11 26.80 -17.73
N PHE A 71 -0.30 27.83 -17.43
CA PHE A 71 0.45 27.90 -16.18
C PHE A 71 -0.47 27.92 -14.95
N LEU A 72 -1.53 28.71 -14.97
CA LEU A 72 -2.50 28.77 -13.87
C LEU A 72 -3.23 27.43 -13.69
N VAL A 73 -3.63 26.78 -14.78
CA VAL A 73 -4.34 25.49 -14.73
C VAL A 73 -3.43 24.37 -14.17
N SER A 74 -2.13 24.41 -14.41
CA SER A 74 -1.22 23.40 -13.86
C SER A 74 -0.85 23.64 -12.40
N VAL A 75 -0.65 24.89 -11.99
CA VAL A 75 -0.15 25.23 -10.66
C VAL A 75 -1.25 25.34 -9.59
N LEU A 76 -2.41 25.92 -9.94
CA LEU A 76 -3.48 26.16 -8.98
C LEU A 76 -4.03 24.87 -8.33
N PRO A 77 -4.34 23.80 -9.08
CA PRO A 77 -4.84 22.55 -8.47
C PRO A 77 -3.82 21.92 -7.53
N VAL A 78 -2.53 21.90 -7.92
CA VAL A 78 -1.46 21.33 -7.09
C VAL A 78 -1.28 22.14 -5.82
N ASN A 79 -1.34 23.47 -5.90
CA ASN A 79 -1.25 24.35 -4.73
C ASN A 79 -2.46 24.19 -3.79
N ALA A 80 -3.67 24.06 -4.35
CA ALA A 80 -4.87 23.80 -3.57
C ALA A 80 -4.80 22.43 -2.86
N ALA A 81 -4.36 21.38 -3.58
CA ALA A 81 -4.18 20.06 -3.02
C ALA A 81 -3.09 20.04 -1.93
N ASN A 82 -1.99 20.77 -2.15
CA ASN A 82 -0.94 20.89 -1.14
C ASN A 82 -1.41 21.64 0.11
N SER A 83 -2.18 22.70 -0.05
CA SER A 83 -2.77 23.44 1.08
C SER A 83 -3.70 22.55 1.91
N PHE A 84 -4.48 21.70 1.24
CA PHE A 84 -5.31 20.70 1.90
C PHE A 84 -4.47 19.63 2.62
N ALA A 85 -3.39 19.13 1.99
CA ALA A 85 -2.48 18.17 2.59
C ALA A 85 -1.79 18.73 3.85
N VAL A 86 -1.32 19.99 3.78
CA VAL A 86 -0.67 20.67 4.90
C VAL A 86 -1.61 20.81 6.11
N SER A 87 -2.89 21.07 5.89
CA SER A 87 -3.88 21.12 6.99
C SER A 87 -4.00 19.76 7.71
N ARG A 88 -3.62 18.67 7.04
CA ARG A 88 -3.59 17.29 7.58
C ARG A 88 -2.18 16.81 7.96
N LYS A 89 -1.23 17.72 8.13
CA LYS A 89 0.17 17.45 8.48
C LYS A 89 0.91 16.59 7.43
N SER A 90 0.53 16.74 6.18
CA SER A 90 1.14 16.08 5.03
C SER A 90 1.54 17.14 4.01
N ALA A 91 2.42 16.81 3.07
CA ALA A 91 2.80 17.73 2.00
C ALA A 91 2.99 16.96 0.69
N LEU A 92 2.57 17.58 -0.41
CA LEU A 92 2.88 17.11 -1.75
C LEU A 92 4.23 17.66 -2.18
N VAL A 93 5.11 16.81 -2.68
CA VAL A 93 6.46 17.19 -3.08
C VAL A 93 6.57 17.19 -4.60
N GLY A 94 6.78 18.38 -5.18
CA GLY A 94 6.94 18.57 -6.62
C GLY A 94 5.63 18.75 -7.38
N ASN A 95 5.69 19.44 -8.51
CA ASN A 95 4.51 19.71 -9.34
C ASN A 95 4.08 18.50 -10.20
N ALA A 96 4.98 17.54 -10.43
CA ALA A 96 4.70 16.34 -11.22
C ALA A 96 3.85 15.29 -10.47
N VAL A 97 3.51 15.54 -9.20
CA VAL A 97 2.69 14.64 -8.36
C VAL A 97 1.33 14.33 -9.00
N ALA A 98 0.69 15.34 -9.61
CA ALA A 98 -0.60 15.14 -10.27
C ALA A 98 -0.50 14.15 -11.42
N ASP A 99 0.56 14.25 -12.25
CA ASP A 99 0.81 13.35 -13.37
C ASP A 99 1.20 11.93 -12.92
N GLU A 100 1.86 11.82 -11.76
CA GLU A 100 2.29 10.53 -11.20
C GLU A 100 1.09 9.69 -10.76
N TYR A 101 0.05 10.34 -10.23
CA TYR A 101 -1.14 9.66 -9.70
C TYR A 101 -2.36 9.72 -10.63
N ASP A 102 -2.27 10.38 -11.78
CA ASP A 102 -3.38 10.54 -12.73
C ASP A 102 -3.99 9.19 -13.19
N ASN A 103 -3.16 8.15 -13.32
CA ASN A 103 -3.58 6.81 -13.71
C ASN A 103 -3.58 5.80 -12.55
N ALA A 104 -3.48 6.26 -11.31
CA ALA A 104 -3.54 5.36 -10.16
C ALA A 104 -4.96 4.82 -9.99
N GLY A 105 -5.17 3.54 -10.32
CA GLY A 105 -6.46 2.85 -10.13
C GLY A 105 -6.55 2.11 -8.79
N VAL A 106 -5.42 1.81 -8.15
CA VAL A 106 -5.35 1.02 -6.92
C VAL A 106 -4.38 1.63 -5.93
N ILE A 107 -4.80 1.72 -4.68
CA ILE A 107 -3.92 2.05 -3.55
C ILE A 107 -3.78 0.82 -2.67
N SER A 108 -2.55 0.40 -2.40
CA SER A 108 -2.27 -0.76 -1.54
C SER A 108 -1.87 -0.33 -0.14
N PHE A 109 -2.48 -0.98 0.85
CA PHE A 109 -2.21 -0.84 2.27
C PHE A 109 -1.55 -2.10 2.81
N SER A 110 -0.76 -1.95 3.85
CA SER A 110 -0.32 -3.06 4.67
C SER A 110 -1.47 -3.55 5.56
N ASP A 111 -1.51 -4.82 5.86
CA ASP A 111 -2.46 -5.40 6.81
C ASP A 111 -2.39 -4.74 8.20
N ALA A 112 -1.21 -4.30 8.64
CA ALA A 112 -1.02 -3.60 9.89
C ALA A 112 -1.71 -2.21 9.94
N GLU A 113 -1.92 -1.56 8.79
CA GLU A 113 -2.67 -0.30 8.69
C GLU A 113 -4.18 -0.54 8.81
N VAL A 114 -4.66 -1.68 8.29
CA VAL A 114 -6.06 -2.09 8.32
C VAL A 114 -6.42 -2.70 9.69
N PHE A 115 -5.57 -3.59 10.19
CA PHE A 115 -5.68 -4.28 11.46
C PHE A 115 -4.46 -3.99 12.34
N PRO A 116 -4.34 -2.81 12.93
CA PRO A 116 -3.20 -2.51 13.80
C PRO A 116 -3.13 -3.49 14.98
N ALA A 117 -1.94 -3.83 15.41
CA ALA A 117 -1.70 -4.85 16.45
C ALA A 117 -2.47 -4.63 17.76
N LYS A 118 -2.78 -3.36 18.10
CA LYS A 118 -3.65 -3.03 19.25
C LYS A 118 -5.09 -3.51 19.08
N ASN A 119 -5.52 -3.76 17.86
CA ASN A 119 -6.86 -4.19 17.47
C ASN A 119 -6.93 -5.69 17.18
N VAL A 120 -5.82 -6.41 17.29
CA VAL A 120 -5.73 -7.86 17.10
C VAL A 120 -5.44 -8.51 18.45
N LYS A 121 -6.21 -9.55 18.80
CA LYS A 121 -6.10 -10.22 20.10
C LYS A 121 -6.14 -11.73 19.93
N ILE A 122 -5.19 -12.43 20.52
CA ILE A 122 -5.25 -13.86 20.75
C ILE A 122 -6.18 -14.08 21.95
N THR A 123 -7.25 -14.83 21.77
CA THR A 123 -8.28 -15.05 22.79
C THR A 123 -8.27 -16.45 23.37
N GLY A 124 -7.65 -17.39 22.66
CA GLY A 124 -7.52 -18.78 23.11
C GLY A 124 -6.39 -19.48 22.38
N PHE A 125 -5.91 -20.53 23.02
CA PHE A 125 -4.86 -21.39 22.52
C PHE A 125 -5.13 -22.83 22.97
N ARG A 126 -4.98 -23.80 22.06
CA ARG A 126 -5.10 -25.21 22.37
C ARG A 126 -3.99 -25.99 21.67
N THR A 127 -3.28 -26.81 22.44
CA THR A 127 -2.26 -27.73 21.89
C THR A 127 -2.84 -29.12 21.66
N TYR A 128 -2.18 -29.85 20.79
CA TYR A 128 -2.44 -31.26 20.50
C TYR A 128 -1.18 -32.07 20.79
N GLY A 129 -1.34 -33.37 21.08
CA GLY A 129 -0.22 -34.23 21.41
C GLY A 129 0.54 -33.79 22.68
N ASP A 130 1.82 -34.09 22.69
CA ASP A 130 2.73 -33.76 23.80
C ASP A 130 3.46 -32.43 23.66
N TYR A 131 2.97 -31.57 22.77
CA TYR A 131 3.60 -30.28 22.52
C TYR A 131 3.39 -29.30 23.66
N ARG A 132 4.48 -28.67 24.10
CA ARG A 132 4.45 -27.62 25.11
C ARG A 132 3.97 -26.31 24.50
N ILE A 133 2.96 -25.70 25.13
CA ILE A 133 2.36 -24.41 24.72
C ILE A 133 3.42 -23.32 24.51
N ASP A 134 4.34 -23.17 25.45
CA ASP A 134 5.40 -22.16 25.44
C ASP A 134 6.28 -22.28 24.19
N LYS A 135 6.72 -23.50 23.85
CA LYS A 135 7.56 -23.73 22.67
C LYS A 135 6.85 -23.38 21.36
N ILE A 136 5.57 -23.77 21.23
CA ILE A 136 4.81 -23.47 20.00
C ILE A 136 4.55 -21.98 19.86
N ILE A 137 4.21 -21.30 20.96
CA ILE A 137 4.03 -19.84 20.93
C ILE A 137 5.33 -19.13 20.53
N ILE A 138 6.45 -19.51 21.13
CA ILE A 138 7.76 -18.93 20.82
C ILE A 138 8.12 -19.16 19.34
N ASN A 139 7.96 -20.37 18.84
CA ASN A 139 8.31 -20.69 17.45
C ASN A 139 7.37 -19.99 16.46
N THR A 140 6.07 -19.98 16.73
CA THR A 140 5.09 -19.24 15.92
C THR A 140 5.42 -17.74 15.90
N ALA A 141 5.82 -17.19 17.03
CA ALA A 141 6.20 -15.78 17.10
C ALA A 141 7.49 -15.47 16.35
N LYS A 142 8.49 -16.35 16.40
CA LYS A 142 9.72 -16.21 15.61
C LYS A 142 9.40 -16.22 14.10
N ILE A 143 8.48 -17.06 13.66
CA ILE A 143 8.01 -17.12 12.28
C ILE A 143 7.35 -15.79 11.88
N PHE A 144 6.37 -15.33 12.66
CA PHE A 144 5.70 -14.06 12.38
C PHE A 144 6.61 -12.84 12.51
N ALA A 145 7.63 -12.86 13.37
CA ALA A 145 8.64 -11.81 13.44
C ALA A 145 9.40 -11.63 12.11
N ASN A 146 9.63 -12.71 11.37
CA ASN A 146 10.22 -12.67 10.03
C ASN A 146 9.23 -12.25 8.94
N LEU A 147 7.96 -12.63 9.06
CA LEU A 147 6.91 -12.31 8.08
C LEU A 147 6.38 -10.88 8.22
N GLY A 148 6.43 -10.32 9.44
CA GLY A 148 5.87 -9.01 9.73
C GLY A 148 4.35 -9.04 9.95
N GLY A 149 3.72 -7.87 9.79
CA GLY A 149 2.28 -7.71 9.95
C GLY A 149 1.79 -7.62 11.40
N PRO A 150 0.46 -7.54 11.62
CA PRO A 150 -0.11 -7.32 12.95
C PRO A 150 0.15 -8.46 13.92
N LEU A 151 0.21 -9.71 13.44
CA LEU A 151 0.49 -10.87 14.29
C LEU A 151 1.92 -10.88 14.81
N ALA A 152 2.90 -10.35 14.06
CA ALA A 152 4.27 -10.23 14.54
C ALA A 152 4.35 -9.43 15.85
N GLU A 153 3.69 -8.28 15.91
CA GLU A 153 3.65 -7.45 17.13
C GLU A 153 2.83 -8.11 18.26
N VAL A 154 1.73 -8.81 17.92
CA VAL A 154 0.90 -9.47 18.92
C VAL A 154 1.65 -10.61 19.57
N PHE A 155 2.32 -11.46 18.80
CA PHE A 155 3.14 -12.54 19.32
C PHE A 155 4.39 -12.03 20.07
N ALA A 156 5.04 -10.98 19.57
CA ALA A 156 6.18 -10.36 20.25
C ALA A 156 5.84 -9.88 21.66
N ARG A 157 4.63 -9.35 21.87
CA ARG A 157 4.14 -8.97 23.20
C ARG A 157 3.90 -10.17 24.12
N ALA A 158 3.57 -11.32 23.56
CA ALA A 158 3.37 -12.57 24.33
C ALA A 158 4.71 -13.20 24.76
N ILE A 159 5.82 -12.86 24.09
CA ILE A 159 7.16 -13.41 24.36
C ILE A 159 8.07 -12.30 24.87
N ALA A 160 7.76 -11.67 25.97
CA ALA A 160 8.52 -10.52 26.49
C ALA A 160 9.99 -10.81 26.89
N SER A 161 10.56 -12.01 26.68
CA SER A 161 11.87 -12.36 27.24
C SER A 161 12.85 -13.19 26.40
N ASP A 162 12.48 -13.72 25.23
CA ASP A 162 13.39 -14.64 24.51
C ASP A 162 13.53 -14.28 23.01
N GLY A 163 14.05 -13.08 22.75
CA GLY A 163 14.10 -12.46 21.43
C GLY A 163 15.24 -12.91 20.51
N THR A 164 15.67 -14.16 20.53
CA THR A 164 16.57 -14.68 19.49
C THR A 164 15.79 -14.91 18.20
N ILE A 165 16.11 -14.11 17.17
CA ILE A 165 15.65 -14.35 15.80
C ILE A 165 16.28 -15.67 15.32
N PRO A 166 15.53 -16.61 14.70
CA PRO A 166 16.08 -17.86 14.22
C PRO A 166 17.13 -17.58 13.13
N GLU A 167 18.26 -18.28 13.19
CA GLU A 167 19.35 -18.09 12.22
C GLU A 167 18.99 -18.61 10.83
N LEU A 168 18.09 -19.59 10.73
CA LEU A 168 17.68 -20.24 9.48
C LEU A 168 16.16 -20.21 9.34
N PHE A 169 15.64 -19.14 8.75
CA PHE A 169 14.23 -19.03 8.37
C PHE A 169 14.09 -19.01 6.85
N LYS A 170 13.21 -19.86 6.31
CA LYS A 170 12.86 -19.89 4.89
C LYS A 170 11.35 -20.05 4.72
N LEU A 171 10.75 -19.15 3.99
CA LEU A 171 9.38 -19.31 3.52
C LEU A 171 9.39 -20.23 2.30
N ILE A 172 8.69 -21.38 2.37
CA ILE A 172 8.70 -22.41 1.33
C ILE A 172 7.57 -22.18 0.34
N ASP A 173 6.34 -21.99 0.85
CA ASP A 173 5.15 -21.81 0.03
C ASP A 173 4.16 -20.86 0.70
N VAL A 174 3.41 -20.10 -0.13
CA VAL A 174 2.37 -19.18 0.34
C VAL A 174 1.11 -19.40 -0.49
N SER A 175 0.02 -19.66 0.19
CA SER A 175 -1.32 -19.80 -0.40
C SER A 175 -2.30 -18.78 0.20
N GLU A 176 -3.52 -18.72 -0.31
CA GLU A 176 -4.56 -17.83 0.24
C GLU A 176 -4.87 -18.10 1.71
N ASP A 177 -4.89 -19.39 2.09
CA ASP A 177 -5.36 -19.86 3.39
C ASP A 177 -4.26 -20.22 4.38
N GLY A 178 -2.98 -20.16 3.96
CA GLY A 178 -1.86 -20.56 4.79
C GLY A 178 -0.51 -20.45 4.11
N PHE A 179 0.52 -20.78 4.85
CA PHE A 179 1.90 -20.83 4.35
C PHE A 179 2.69 -21.95 5.01
N ILE A 180 3.78 -22.35 4.34
CA ILE A 180 4.76 -23.30 4.83
C ILE A 180 6.07 -22.56 5.06
N ALA A 181 6.62 -22.67 6.27
CA ALA A 181 7.89 -22.06 6.62
C ALA A 181 8.81 -23.12 7.23
N SER A 182 10.06 -23.14 6.82
CA SER A 182 11.10 -23.96 7.46
C SER A 182 11.89 -23.11 8.43
N MET A 183 12.10 -23.62 9.63
CA MET A 183 12.84 -22.97 10.69
C MET A 183 13.56 -24.02 11.54
N ASP A 184 14.86 -23.86 11.70
CA ASP A 184 15.71 -24.75 12.51
C ASP A 184 15.61 -26.24 12.12
N GLY A 185 15.41 -26.52 10.81
CA GLY A 185 15.34 -27.88 10.25
C GLY A 185 13.95 -28.55 10.36
N HIS A 186 12.95 -27.84 10.83
CA HIS A 186 11.56 -28.28 10.90
C HIS A 186 10.65 -27.48 10.00
N ASP A 187 9.63 -28.12 9.44
CA ASP A 187 8.64 -27.49 8.59
C ASP A 187 7.36 -27.15 9.38
N TYR A 188 7.00 -25.88 9.34
CA TYR A 188 5.81 -25.33 10.01
C TYR A 188 4.73 -25.05 8.96
N PHE A 189 3.58 -25.67 9.14
CA PHE A 189 2.36 -25.41 8.37
C PHE A 189 1.47 -24.51 9.20
N ILE A 190 1.22 -23.29 8.72
CA ILE A 190 0.42 -22.31 9.47
C ILE A 190 -0.69 -21.80 8.56
N GLY A 191 -1.94 -21.94 8.98
CA GLY A 191 -3.08 -21.52 8.17
C GLY A 191 -4.43 -21.92 8.72
N LYS A 192 -5.44 -21.76 7.87
CA LYS A 192 -6.83 -22.15 8.15
C LYS A 192 -7.03 -23.66 8.02
N ARG A 193 -8.20 -24.14 8.42
CA ARG A 193 -8.58 -25.56 8.28
C ARG A 193 -8.46 -26.04 6.82
N SER A 194 -8.90 -25.23 5.86
CA SER A 194 -8.80 -25.55 4.43
C SER A 194 -7.37 -25.81 3.97
N PHE A 195 -6.42 -24.99 4.43
CA PHE A 195 -5.01 -25.15 4.17
C PHE A 195 -4.46 -26.44 4.78
N MET A 196 -4.83 -26.75 6.02
CA MET A 196 -4.40 -27.97 6.68
C MET A 196 -4.90 -29.23 5.97
N HIS A 197 -6.18 -29.25 5.53
CA HIS A 197 -6.72 -30.37 4.75
C HIS A 197 -5.99 -30.56 3.40
N LYS A 198 -5.64 -29.46 2.70
CA LYS A 198 -4.83 -29.53 1.47
C LYS A 198 -3.47 -30.19 1.71
N ASN A 199 -2.90 -29.98 2.88
CA ASN A 199 -1.62 -30.58 3.31
C ASN A 199 -1.78 -31.89 4.08
N ARG A 200 -2.94 -32.56 3.96
CA ARG A 200 -3.23 -33.91 4.51
C ARG A 200 -3.31 -34.01 6.04
N PHE A 201 -3.46 -32.89 6.74
CA PHE A 201 -3.77 -32.93 8.17
C PHE A 201 -5.26 -33.19 8.38
N ASP A 202 -5.59 -34.22 9.18
CA ASP A 202 -6.97 -34.53 9.51
C ASP A 202 -7.45 -33.67 10.70
N ILE A 203 -8.15 -32.58 10.39
CA ILE A 203 -8.73 -31.70 11.41
C ILE A 203 -10.24 -31.92 11.43
N ARG A 204 -10.72 -32.50 12.53
CA ARG A 204 -12.15 -32.70 12.75
C ARG A 204 -12.86 -31.36 12.88
N GLN A 205 -14.07 -31.32 12.33
CA GLN A 205 -14.94 -30.15 12.49
C GLN A 205 -15.34 -29.98 13.97
N ASP A 206 -15.13 -28.78 14.50
CA ASP A 206 -15.51 -28.41 15.86
C ASP A 206 -16.56 -27.30 15.79
N LYS A 207 -17.74 -27.52 16.33
CA LYS A 207 -18.83 -26.53 16.34
C LYS A 207 -18.41 -25.22 17.03
N ASN A 208 -17.57 -25.31 18.05
CA ASN A 208 -17.05 -24.13 18.73
C ASN A 208 -16.16 -23.25 17.82
N ASP A 209 -15.41 -23.89 16.92
CA ASP A 209 -14.59 -23.18 15.95
C ASP A 209 -15.48 -22.44 14.93
N ASP A 210 -16.51 -23.13 14.41
CA ASP A 210 -17.45 -22.56 13.45
C ASP A 210 -18.24 -21.38 14.06
N GLU A 211 -18.64 -21.47 15.31
CA GLU A 211 -19.30 -20.36 16.03
C GLU A 211 -18.34 -19.19 16.27
N PHE A 212 -17.08 -19.48 16.58
CA PHE A 212 -16.07 -18.44 16.78
C PHE A 212 -15.78 -17.65 15.49
N GLU A 213 -15.79 -18.31 14.34
CA GLU A 213 -15.51 -17.72 13.02
C GLU A 213 -16.69 -16.93 12.43
N GLN A 214 -17.84 -16.86 13.09
CA GLN A 214 -19.01 -16.11 12.59
C GLN A 214 -18.83 -14.59 12.53
N GLY A 215 -17.77 -14.04 13.12
CA GLY A 215 -17.48 -12.60 13.13
C GLY A 215 -16.14 -12.23 12.49
N CYS A 216 -15.53 -11.21 13.04
CA CYS A 216 -14.15 -10.80 12.70
C CYS A 216 -13.14 -11.63 13.50
N ALA A 217 -13.29 -12.94 13.50
CA ALA A 217 -12.46 -13.88 14.23
C ALA A 217 -12.05 -15.02 13.32
N SER A 218 -10.91 -15.62 13.59
CA SER A 218 -10.39 -16.74 12.81
C SER A 218 -9.69 -17.75 13.72
N VAL A 219 -9.77 -19.02 13.35
CA VAL A 219 -9.02 -20.10 13.97
C VAL A 219 -7.85 -20.45 13.09
N MET A 220 -6.65 -20.17 13.56
CA MET A 220 -5.40 -20.50 12.91
C MET A 220 -4.81 -21.78 13.47
N TYR A 221 -4.48 -22.70 12.60
CA TYR A 221 -3.85 -23.97 12.94
C TYR A 221 -2.36 -23.88 12.70
N VAL A 222 -1.60 -24.57 13.55
CA VAL A 222 -0.16 -24.73 13.47
C VAL A 222 0.15 -26.22 13.51
N ALA A 223 0.80 -26.73 12.48
CA ALA A 223 1.34 -28.08 12.45
C ALA A 223 2.87 -28.00 12.31
N LEU A 224 3.53 -28.98 12.90
CA LEU A 224 4.97 -29.14 12.89
C LEU A 224 5.29 -30.46 12.21
N ASP A 225 6.06 -30.40 11.13
CA ASP A 225 6.33 -31.54 10.26
C ASP A 225 5.04 -32.24 9.83
N ASP A 226 4.76 -33.45 10.32
CA ASP A 226 3.59 -34.22 9.95
C ASP A 226 2.45 -34.23 11.03
N GLU A 227 2.62 -33.48 12.13
CA GLU A 227 1.70 -33.50 13.25
C GLU A 227 1.04 -32.16 13.53
N LEU A 228 -0.26 -32.17 13.83
CA LEU A 228 -0.97 -30.98 14.29
C LEU A 228 -0.50 -30.63 15.71
N ALA A 229 0.09 -29.44 15.86
CA ALA A 229 0.67 -29.00 17.13
C ALA A 229 -0.28 -28.10 17.94
N ALA A 230 -0.98 -27.17 17.27
CA ALA A 230 -1.88 -26.26 17.99
C ALA A 230 -2.97 -25.65 17.12
N LYS A 231 -4.00 -25.09 17.78
CA LYS A 231 -4.92 -24.12 17.22
C LYS A 231 -4.95 -22.84 18.06
N ILE A 232 -5.05 -21.70 17.39
CA ILE A 232 -4.98 -20.37 17.97
C ILE A 232 -6.23 -19.59 17.56
N TYR A 233 -6.95 -19.06 18.55
CA TYR A 233 -8.16 -18.26 18.34
C TYR A 233 -7.80 -16.77 18.32
N ILE A 234 -8.04 -16.10 17.20
CA ILE A 234 -7.63 -14.73 16.96
C ILE A 234 -8.84 -13.88 16.61
N LYS A 235 -8.99 -12.73 17.26
CA LYS A 235 -10.00 -11.71 16.94
C LYS A 235 -9.34 -10.50 16.35
N TYR A 236 -9.93 -10.02 15.26
CA TYR A 236 -9.47 -8.83 14.53
C TYR A 236 -10.52 -7.72 14.64
N LYS A 237 -10.06 -6.48 14.68
CA LYS A 237 -10.93 -5.31 14.61
C LYS A 237 -10.32 -4.31 13.63
N VAL A 238 -11.09 -3.96 12.60
CA VAL A 238 -10.67 -2.97 11.60
C VAL A 238 -10.41 -1.62 12.26
N ASN A 239 -9.38 -0.93 11.78
CA ASN A 239 -9.13 0.45 12.15
C ASN A 239 -10.31 1.34 11.72
N PRO A 240 -10.97 2.08 12.62
CA PRO A 240 -12.08 2.95 12.26
C PRO A 240 -11.74 3.97 11.16
N ALA A 241 -10.50 4.47 11.14
CA ALA A 241 -10.03 5.39 10.11
C ALA A 241 -10.04 4.74 8.71
N PHE A 242 -9.80 3.43 8.61
CA PHE A 242 -9.84 2.70 7.35
C PHE A 242 -11.26 2.66 6.75
N ASN A 243 -12.30 2.52 7.58
CA ASN A 243 -13.68 2.58 7.09
C ASN A 243 -14.05 3.96 6.49
N THR A 244 -13.52 5.04 7.06
CA THR A 244 -13.71 6.39 6.49
C THR A 244 -12.95 6.52 5.18
N LEU A 245 -11.72 6.04 5.15
CA LEU A 245 -10.88 6.04 3.95
C LEU A 245 -11.50 5.27 2.79
N LEU A 246 -12.12 4.10 3.03
CA LEU A 246 -12.81 3.33 1.98
C LEU A 246 -13.89 4.13 1.27
N ARG A 247 -14.60 5.00 2.00
CA ARG A 247 -15.61 5.87 1.42
C ARG A 247 -14.98 6.94 0.52
N ASP A 248 -13.88 7.52 0.98
CA ASP A 248 -13.14 8.54 0.22
C ASP A 248 -12.50 7.92 -1.04
N MET A 249 -11.94 6.71 -0.94
CA MET A 249 -11.38 5.98 -2.07
C MET A 249 -12.46 5.65 -3.12
N TYR A 250 -13.60 5.16 -2.69
CA TYR A 250 -14.73 4.89 -3.59
C TYR A 250 -15.22 6.16 -4.31
N ALA A 251 -15.32 7.28 -3.59
CA ALA A 251 -15.69 8.56 -4.17
C ALA A 251 -14.66 9.08 -5.19
N ALA A 252 -13.39 8.75 -5.00
CA ALA A 252 -12.30 9.05 -5.92
C ALA A 252 -12.18 8.05 -7.10
N GLY A 253 -13.03 7.01 -7.15
CA GLY A 253 -12.96 5.97 -8.19
C GLY A 253 -11.78 5.01 -8.05
N LEU A 254 -11.20 4.91 -6.85
CA LEU A 254 -10.03 4.09 -6.57
C LEU A 254 -10.43 2.75 -5.94
N CYS A 255 -9.68 1.70 -6.30
CA CYS A 255 -9.73 0.40 -5.65
C CYS A 255 -8.70 0.32 -4.52
N VAL A 256 -8.93 -0.57 -3.57
CA VAL A 256 -8.02 -0.79 -2.44
C VAL A 256 -7.39 -2.18 -2.54
N GLY A 257 -6.06 -2.23 -2.43
CA GLY A 257 -5.29 -3.46 -2.28
C GLY A 257 -4.83 -3.60 -0.83
N ILE A 258 -4.89 -4.80 -0.26
CA ILE A 258 -4.33 -5.10 1.06
C ILE A 258 -3.25 -6.15 0.90
N LYS A 259 -2.01 -5.78 1.23
CA LYS A 259 -0.86 -6.70 1.23
C LYS A 259 -0.78 -7.39 2.57
N THR A 260 -0.81 -8.72 2.57
CA THR A 260 -0.74 -9.52 3.80
C THR A 260 -0.16 -10.89 3.55
N LEU A 261 0.62 -11.38 4.52
CA LEU A 261 1.02 -12.78 4.65
C LEU A 261 0.23 -13.49 5.77
N ASP A 262 -0.62 -12.76 6.50
CA ASP A 262 -1.51 -13.36 7.50
C ASP A 262 -2.56 -14.25 6.81
N PRO A 263 -2.57 -15.56 7.09
CA PRO A 263 -3.52 -16.49 6.47
C PRO A 263 -4.98 -16.23 6.88
N ASN A 264 -5.18 -15.55 8.00
CA ASN A 264 -6.52 -15.28 8.52
C ASN A 264 -7.22 -14.13 7.80
N ILE A 265 -6.45 -13.23 7.17
CA ILE A 265 -6.99 -12.08 6.45
C ILE A 265 -7.34 -12.51 5.04
N ASP A 266 -8.61 -12.71 4.78
CA ASP A 266 -9.19 -13.03 3.48
C ASP A 266 -10.35 -12.10 3.11
N ASN A 267 -10.91 -12.29 1.92
CA ASN A 267 -12.02 -11.49 1.43
C ASN A 267 -13.28 -11.62 2.30
N ASP A 268 -13.55 -12.83 2.80
CA ASP A 268 -14.70 -13.12 3.66
C ASP A 268 -14.63 -12.35 4.97
N MET A 269 -13.46 -12.39 5.61
CA MET A 269 -13.20 -11.66 6.85
C MET A 269 -13.30 -10.15 6.64
N LEU A 270 -12.74 -9.63 5.54
CA LEU A 270 -12.83 -8.21 5.21
C LEU A 270 -14.28 -7.78 5.00
N GLN A 271 -15.06 -8.54 4.23
CA GLN A 271 -16.48 -8.22 3.99
C GLN A 271 -17.31 -8.22 5.28
N LYS A 272 -16.97 -9.08 6.25
CA LYS A 272 -17.61 -9.08 7.58
C LYS A 272 -17.13 -7.93 8.46
N SER A 273 -15.89 -7.47 8.28
CA SER A 273 -15.21 -6.51 9.16
C SER A 273 -15.41 -5.05 8.74
N VAL A 274 -15.54 -4.76 7.44
CA VAL A 274 -15.69 -3.40 6.94
C VAL A 274 -17.14 -2.94 6.95
N LEU A 275 -17.36 -1.68 7.32
CA LEU A 275 -18.70 -1.07 7.32
C LEU A 275 -19.13 -0.60 5.92
N PHE A 276 -18.18 -0.13 5.12
CA PHE A 276 -18.44 0.37 3.76
C PHE A 276 -18.04 -0.68 2.72
N LYS A 277 -19.03 -1.41 2.19
CA LYS A 277 -18.85 -2.57 1.30
C LYS A 277 -18.83 -2.25 -0.20
N LYS A 278 -19.03 -0.98 -0.59
CA LYS A 278 -19.10 -0.58 -2.01
C LYS A 278 -17.73 -0.41 -2.65
N CYS A 279 -16.68 -0.11 -1.86
CA CYS A 279 -15.34 0.03 -2.38
C CYS A 279 -14.76 -1.35 -2.75
N PRO A 280 -14.27 -1.56 -3.98
CA PRO A 280 -13.59 -2.80 -4.34
C PRO A 280 -12.30 -2.96 -3.53
N ILE A 281 -12.18 -4.10 -2.86
CA ILE A 281 -10.98 -4.45 -2.08
C ILE A 281 -10.43 -5.76 -2.63
N ALA A 282 -9.13 -5.79 -2.91
CA ALA A 282 -8.40 -6.99 -3.30
C ALA A 282 -7.33 -7.32 -2.26
N ILE A 283 -7.19 -8.60 -1.93
CA ILE A 283 -6.11 -9.08 -1.08
C ILE A 283 -4.96 -9.53 -1.96
N LEU A 284 -3.76 -9.07 -1.61
CA LEU A 284 -2.51 -9.40 -2.25
C LEU A 284 -1.67 -10.20 -1.25
N LYS A 285 -1.51 -11.49 -1.49
CA LYS A 285 -0.57 -12.35 -0.75
C LYS A 285 0.81 -12.12 -1.37
N ALA A 286 1.69 -11.45 -0.65
CA ALA A 286 2.98 -10.99 -1.16
C ALA A 286 4.12 -11.37 -0.21
#